data_16ecac94f29bf3e782a14fb8868eaf81
#
_entry.id   16ecac94f29bf3e782a14fb8868eaf81
#
_cell.length_a   1.000
_cell.length_b   1.000
_cell.length_c   1.000
_cell.angle_alpha   90.00
_cell.angle_beta   90.00
_cell.angle_gamma   90.00
#
_symmetry.space_group_name_H-M   'P 1'
#
loop_
_entity.id
_entity.type
_entity.pdbx_description
1 polymer ?
#
loop_
_entity_poly.entity_id
_entity_poly.type
_entity_poly.pdbx_seq_one_letter_code
_entity_poly.pdbx_strand_id
1 'polypeptide(L)'
;MNTLQKNASYSKGVKKKERNIVMKILLVCCAGMSTSMLVQRMDKAAKAKGVQATIDAVPATQVQKVINDFDIVMLGPQVRTQKNNIEALANGKPVVLIDMRDYGMMNGEKVLDFAIKTIEEAK
;
A
#
# COMPACT_ATOMS: atom_id res chain seq x y z
N MET A 1 -16.47 23.44 13.21
CA MET A 1 -15.96 23.37 13.43
C MET A 1 -15.59 23.42 13.64
N ASN A 2 -15.58 23.19 13.19
CA ASN A 2 -15.07 23.09 13.20
C ASN A 2 -14.94 23.12 13.35
N THR A 3 -15.45 22.94 13.13
CA THR A 3 -15.03 22.75 13.40
C THR A 3 -14.80 22.64 13.75
N LEU A 4 -14.98 22.35 13.39
CA LEU A 4 -14.45 22.05 13.77
C LEU A 4 -14.25 21.75 14.05
N GLN A 5 -14.26 21.39 13.90
CA GLN A 5 -13.84 21.03 14.20
C GLN A 5 -13.44 20.66 14.47
N LYS A 6 -13.58 20.51 14.18
CA LYS A 6 -13.09 20.19 14.45
C LYS A 6 -12.44 19.87 14.78
N ASN A 7 -12.71 20.29 14.86
CA ASN A 7 -11.88 20.01 15.17
C ASN A 7 -11.23 19.74 15.54
N ALA A 8 -11.48 19.15 15.11
CA ALA A 8 -10.72 18.74 15.56
C ALA A 8 -10.15 18.37 15.90
N SER A 9 -10.21 18.32 15.85
CA SER A 9 -9.52 17.90 16.24
C SER A 9 -8.89 17.69 16.42
N TYR A 10 -8.66 17.86 16.51
CA TYR A 10 -7.94 17.64 16.61
C TYR A 10 -7.20 17.27 16.90
N SER A 11 -7.43 16.89 16.57
CA SER A 11 -6.71 16.62 16.81
C SER A 11 -5.79 16.36 17.10
N LYS A 12 -5.66 16.28 16.97
CA LYS A 12 -4.94 16.03 17.15
C LYS A 12 -4.32 15.47 17.01
N GLY A 13 -4.73 15.50 16.78
CA GLY A 13 -4.38 15.07 16.49
C GLY A 13 -4.12 14.76 16.16
N VAL A 14 -4.35 14.73 16.05
CA VAL A 14 -4.35 14.50 15.67
C VAL A 14 -4.10 14.60 15.27
N LYS A 15 -4.06 14.83 14.99
CA LYS A 15 -4.06 14.83 14.52
C LYS A 15 -3.74 14.46 13.78
N LYS A 16 -3.64 14.24 13.45
CA LYS A 16 -3.56 14.01 12.52
C LYS A 16 -4.20 13.49 12.07
N LYS A 17 -4.88 13.25 12.19
CA LYS A 17 -5.61 12.85 11.56
C LYS A 17 -6.66 13.23 11.17
N GLU A 18 -6.97 13.69 11.33
CA GLU A 18 -8.01 14.09 10.79
C GLU A 18 -8.13 14.17 9.42
N ARG A 19 -7.44 13.97 8.78
CA ARG A 19 -7.52 14.06 7.36
C ARG A 19 -7.98 12.78 6.77
N ASN A 20 -8.83 12.83 5.76
CA ASN A 20 -9.29 11.64 5.06
C ASN A 20 -8.32 11.30 3.95
N ILE A 21 -7.10 10.99 4.32
CA ILE A 21 -6.10 10.56 3.36
C ILE A 21 -6.17 9.05 3.25
N VAL A 22 -6.43 8.56 2.04
CA VAL A 22 -6.46 7.16 1.76
C VAL A 22 -5.14 6.77 1.11
N MET A 23 -4.43 5.84 1.70
CA MET A 23 -3.22 5.29 1.10
C MET A 23 -3.61 4.29 0.04
N LYS A 24 -3.00 4.39 -1.12
CA LYS A 24 -3.30 3.49 -2.23
C LYS A 24 -2.08 2.60 -2.48
N ILE A 25 -2.25 1.32 -2.27
CA ILE A 25 -1.17 0.33 -2.30
C ILE A 25 -1.43 -0.64 -3.43
N LEU A 26 -0.47 -0.75 -4.35
CA LEU A 26 -0.57 -1.67 -5.47
C LEU A 26 0.36 -2.86 -5.23
N LEU A 27 -0.21 -4.06 -5.27
CA LEU A 27 0.58 -5.29 -5.22
C LEU A 27 0.71 -5.84 -6.64
N VAL A 28 1.90 -6.26 -7.01
CA VAL A 28 2.18 -6.79 -8.33
C VAL A 28 2.64 -8.24 -8.21
N CYS A 29 2.04 -9.12 -9.00
CA CYS A 29 2.40 -10.54 -9.00
C CYS A 29 2.30 -11.09 -10.41
N CYS A 30 2.73 -12.35 -10.60
CA CYS A 30 2.67 -12.96 -11.92
C CYS A 30 1.34 -13.66 -12.19
N ALA A 31 0.69 -14.18 -11.14
CA ALA A 31 -0.61 -14.84 -11.28
C ALA A 31 -1.38 -14.64 -9.98
N GLY A 32 -2.51 -14.03 -10.06
CA GLY A 32 -3.14 -13.32 -8.97
C GLY A 32 -3.73 -14.05 -7.77
N MET A 33 -3.72 -15.38 -7.71
CA MET A 33 -4.56 -16.04 -6.69
C MET A 33 -4.04 -15.86 -5.27
N SER A 34 -2.76 -16.11 -5.02
CA SER A 34 -2.22 -15.97 -3.67
C SER A 34 -2.17 -14.51 -3.23
N THR A 35 -2.04 -13.61 -4.19
CA THR A 35 -2.01 -12.18 -3.90
C THR A 35 -3.36 -11.68 -3.43
N SER A 36 -4.46 -12.29 -3.93
CA SER A 36 -5.81 -11.93 -3.48
C SER A 36 -5.98 -12.17 -1.98
N MET A 37 -5.45 -13.26 -1.48
CA MET A 37 -5.51 -13.55 -0.04
C MET A 37 -4.71 -12.52 0.75
N LEU A 38 -3.54 -12.14 0.25
CA LEU A 38 -2.73 -11.12 0.91
C LEU A 38 -3.47 -9.78 0.96
N VAL A 39 -4.13 -9.40 -0.15
CA VAL A 39 -4.95 -8.18 -0.18
C VAL A 39 -6.01 -8.22 0.92
N GLN A 40 -6.72 -9.34 1.04
CA GLN A 40 -7.76 -9.47 2.05
C GLN A 40 -7.19 -9.32 3.47
N ARG A 41 -6.03 -9.90 3.72
CA ARG A 41 -5.41 -9.80 5.03
C ARG A 41 -4.90 -8.41 5.33
N MET A 42 -4.39 -7.72 4.31
CA MET A 42 -3.97 -6.33 4.46
C MET A 42 -5.17 -5.42 4.71
N ASP A 43 -6.28 -5.64 4.01
CA ASP A 43 -7.51 -4.88 4.26
C ASP A 43 -7.99 -5.07 5.70
N LYS A 44 -7.97 -6.29 6.17
CA LYS A 44 -8.39 -6.59 7.53
C LYS A 44 -7.48 -5.91 8.54
N ALA A 45 -6.17 -5.93 8.30
CA ALA A 45 -5.22 -5.28 9.18
C ALA A 45 -5.42 -3.76 9.18
N ALA A 46 -5.72 -3.18 8.02
CA ALA A 46 -5.95 -1.74 7.93
C ALA A 46 -7.17 -1.34 8.74
N LYS A 47 -8.25 -2.12 8.66
CA LYS A 47 -9.45 -1.84 9.44
C LYS A 47 -9.19 -1.96 10.93
N ALA A 48 -8.41 -2.96 11.33
CA ALA A 48 -8.09 -3.16 12.74
C ALA A 48 -7.25 -2.00 13.29
N LYS A 49 -6.41 -1.39 12.45
CA LYS A 49 -5.55 -0.28 12.86
C LYS A 49 -6.22 1.08 12.70
N GLY A 50 -7.42 1.12 12.12
CA GLY A 50 -8.08 2.38 11.83
C GLY A 50 -7.43 3.17 10.69
N VAL A 51 -6.75 2.48 9.79
CA VAL A 51 -6.07 3.10 8.66
C VAL A 51 -6.93 2.96 7.42
N GLN A 52 -7.08 4.07 6.69
CA GLN A 52 -7.77 4.02 5.40
C GLN A 52 -6.77 3.68 4.31
N ALA A 53 -6.97 2.53 3.69
CA ALA A 53 -6.08 2.07 2.63
C ALA A 53 -6.89 1.37 1.55
N THR A 54 -6.57 1.66 0.30
CA THR A 54 -7.07 0.92 -0.85
C THR A 54 -5.95 0.03 -1.34
N ILE A 55 -6.18 -1.27 -1.38
CA ILE A 55 -5.15 -2.24 -1.74
C ILE A 55 -5.66 -3.06 -2.90
N ASP A 56 -4.95 -3.00 -4.01
CA ASP A 56 -5.29 -3.76 -5.21
C ASP A 56 -4.10 -4.58 -5.65
N ALA A 57 -4.37 -5.64 -6.38
CA ALA A 57 -3.35 -6.52 -6.92
C ALA A 57 -3.55 -6.67 -8.43
N VAL A 58 -2.46 -6.55 -9.18
CA VAL A 58 -2.51 -6.73 -10.64
C VAL A 58 -1.30 -7.54 -11.08
N PRO A 59 -1.39 -8.24 -12.22
CA PRO A 59 -0.20 -8.85 -12.81
C PRO A 59 0.73 -7.77 -13.37
N ALA A 60 2.00 -8.11 -13.52
CA ALA A 60 2.99 -7.14 -13.98
C ALA A 60 2.61 -6.51 -15.32
N THR A 61 1.90 -7.25 -16.17
CA THR A 61 1.48 -6.76 -17.47
C THR A 61 0.45 -5.64 -17.40
N GLN A 62 -0.21 -5.46 -16.25
CA GLN A 62 -1.25 -4.45 -16.09
C GLN A 62 -0.80 -3.21 -15.31
N VAL A 63 0.42 -3.23 -14.78
CA VAL A 63 0.91 -2.16 -13.91
C VAL A 63 0.87 -0.81 -14.60
N GLN A 64 1.32 -0.77 -15.86
CA GLN A 64 1.41 0.48 -16.60
C GLN A 64 0.07 1.21 -16.67
N LYS A 65 -1.04 0.48 -16.70
CA LYS A 65 -2.36 1.07 -16.83
C LYS A 65 -2.86 1.74 -15.56
N VAL A 66 -2.37 1.30 -14.39
CA VAL A 66 -2.96 1.72 -13.13
C VAL A 66 -1.97 2.40 -12.19
N ILE A 67 -0.67 2.34 -12.49
CA ILE A 67 0.38 2.73 -11.55
C ILE A 67 0.24 4.17 -11.04
N ASN A 68 -0.29 5.07 -11.86
CA ASN A 68 -0.42 6.48 -11.48
C ASN A 68 -1.48 6.71 -10.41
N ASP A 69 -2.34 5.72 -10.18
CA ASP A 69 -3.40 5.83 -9.17
C ASP A 69 -2.94 5.41 -7.78
N PHE A 70 -1.69 4.97 -7.63
CA PHE A 70 -1.22 4.40 -6.37
C PHE A 70 -0.06 5.19 -5.79
N ASP A 71 0.11 5.06 -4.47
CA ASP A 71 1.17 5.76 -3.73
C ASP A 71 2.42 4.92 -3.56
N ILE A 72 2.28 3.61 -3.64
CA ILE A 72 3.38 2.67 -3.50
C ILE A 72 3.10 1.45 -4.36
N VAL A 73 4.16 0.87 -4.90
CA VAL A 73 4.07 -0.40 -5.64
C VAL A 73 4.90 -1.43 -4.89
N MET A 74 4.29 -2.55 -4.56
CA MET A 74 4.94 -3.63 -3.83
C MET A 74 4.97 -4.88 -4.70
N LEU A 75 6.16 -5.41 -4.93
CA LEU A 75 6.36 -6.55 -5.83
C LEU A 75 6.43 -7.84 -5.05
N GLY A 76 5.64 -8.82 -5.45
CA GLY A 76 5.80 -10.18 -4.94
C GLY A 76 7.14 -10.77 -5.39
N PRO A 77 7.65 -11.77 -4.68
CA PRO A 77 8.97 -12.34 -5.00
C PRO A 77 9.06 -12.88 -6.44
N GLN A 78 7.94 -13.30 -7.01
CA GLN A 78 7.93 -13.89 -8.36
C GLN A 78 8.24 -12.87 -9.45
N VAL A 79 8.01 -11.58 -9.16
CA VAL A 79 8.22 -10.53 -10.16
C VAL A 79 9.35 -9.57 -9.78
N ARG A 80 10.21 -9.98 -8.89
CA ARG A 80 11.31 -9.11 -8.43
C ARG A 80 12.20 -8.64 -9.58
N THR A 81 12.32 -9.43 -10.63
CA THR A 81 13.13 -9.05 -11.79
C THR A 81 12.53 -7.89 -12.58
N GLN A 82 11.26 -7.56 -12.33
CA GLN A 82 10.59 -6.46 -12.99
C GLN A 82 10.77 -5.13 -12.27
N LYS A 83 11.51 -5.13 -11.15
CA LYS A 83 11.60 -3.93 -10.31
C LYS A 83 12.10 -2.71 -11.11
N ASN A 84 13.18 -2.86 -11.87
CA ASN A 84 13.72 -1.73 -12.62
C ASN A 84 12.72 -1.22 -13.66
N ASN A 85 12.03 -2.11 -14.35
CA ASN A 85 11.03 -1.71 -15.35
C ASN A 85 9.89 -0.95 -14.71
N ILE A 86 9.43 -1.43 -13.56
CA ILE A 86 8.31 -0.81 -12.86
C ILE A 86 8.73 0.53 -12.26
N GLU A 87 9.95 0.62 -11.74
CA GLU A 87 10.46 1.89 -11.23
C GLU A 87 10.46 2.97 -12.31
N ALA A 88 10.77 2.59 -13.55
CA ALA A 88 10.76 3.53 -14.65
C ALA A 88 9.36 4.08 -14.94
N LEU A 89 8.32 3.33 -14.57
CA LEU A 89 6.93 3.75 -14.77
C LEU A 89 6.39 4.53 -13.57
N ALA A 90 7.09 4.50 -12.44
CA ALA A 90 6.52 4.92 -11.17
C ALA A 90 6.58 6.42 -10.90
N ASN A 91 7.33 7.17 -11.71
CA ASN A 91 7.43 8.62 -11.56
C ASN A 91 7.86 9.06 -10.15
N GLY A 92 8.85 8.37 -9.59
CA GLY A 92 9.37 8.71 -8.28
C GLY A 92 8.67 8.08 -7.10
N LYS A 93 7.59 7.34 -7.33
CA LYS A 93 6.91 6.64 -6.24
C LYS A 93 7.74 5.46 -5.78
N PRO A 94 7.66 5.09 -4.49
CA PRO A 94 8.40 3.94 -4.01
C PRO A 94 7.95 2.65 -4.69
N VAL A 95 8.91 1.85 -5.12
CA VAL A 95 8.70 0.52 -5.66
C VAL A 95 9.56 -0.42 -4.82
N VAL A 96 8.94 -1.30 -4.05
CA VAL A 96 9.64 -2.13 -3.09
C VAL A 96 9.31 -3.59 -3.30
N LEU A 97 10.18 -4.45 -2.79
CA LEU A 97 9.95 -5.90 -2.81
C LEU A 97 9.29 -6.30 -1.49
N ILE A 98 8.28 -7.17 -1.58
CA ILE A 98 7.70 -7.75 -0.37
C ILE A 98 8.67 -8.81 0.14
N ASP A 99 8.92 -8.80 1.44
CA ASP A 99 9.77 -9.80 2.07
C ASP A 99 9.22 -11.20 1.75
N MET A 100 10.10 -12.10 1.32
CA MET A 100 9.71 -13.45 0.93
C MET A 100 8.97 -14.19 2.06
N ARG A 101 9.43 -14.00 3.29
CA ARG A 101 8.81 -14.66 4.43
C ARG A 101 7.40 -14.12 4.68
N ASP A 102 7.26 -12.81 4.66
CA ASP A 102 5.95 -12.18 4.88
C ASP A 102 4.98 -12.54 3.78
N TYR A 103 5.47 -12.61 2.54
CA TYR A 103 4.63 -13.01 1.43
C TYR A 103 4.23 -14.48 1.54
N GLY A 104 5.18 -15.35 1.86
CA GLY A 104 4.90 -16.77 1.97
C GLY A 104 3.93 -17.11 3.08
N MET A 105 3.97 -16.35 4.16
CA MET A 105 3.07 -16.53 5.30
C MET A 105 1.77 -15.75 5.15
N MET A 106 1.61 -15.00 4.07
CA MET A 106 0.46 -14.11 3.87
C MET A 106 0.26 -13.17 5.06
N ASN A 107 1.36 -12.60 5.53
CA ASN A 107 1.33 -11.73 6.71
C ASN A 107 0.91 -10.32 6.32
N GLY A 108 -0.41 -10.14 6.18
CA GLY A 108 -0.97 -8.86 5.73
C GLY A 108 -0.60 -7.70 6.64
N GLU A 109 -0.53 -7.95 7.94
CA GLU A 109 -0.19 -6.89 8.88
C GLU A 109 1.21 -6.36 8.67
N LYS A 110 2.20 -7.24 8.51
CA LYS A 110 3.58 -6.80 8.30
C LYS A 110 3.76 -6.13 6.94
N VAL A 111 3.11 -6.66 5.92
CA VAL A 111 3.19 -6.05 4.59
C VAL A 111 2.56 -4.65 4.62
N LEU A 112 1.43 -4.52 5.29
CA LEU A 112 0.77 -3.22 5.43
C LEU A 112 1.66 -2.24 6.21
N ASP A 113 2.25 -2.68 7.31
CA ASP A 113 3.14 -1.82 8.11
C ASP A 113 4.32 -1.33 7.29
N PHE A 114 4.90 -2.21 6.48
CA PHE A 114 5.99 -1.85 5.59
C PHE A 114 5.55 -0.80 4.57
N ALA A 115 4.35 -0.97 4.01
CA ALA A 115 3.81 0.00 3.05
C ALA A 115 3.61 1.37 3.70
N ILE A 116 3.01 1.39 4.87
CA ILE A 116 2.74 2.65 5.59
C ILE A 116 4.06 3.37 5.88
N LYS A 117 5.02 2.64 6.43
CA LYS A 117 6.32 3.22 6.76
C LYS A 117 7.01 3.78 5.52
N THR A 118 6.97 3.03 4.42
CA THR A 118 7.62 3.45 3.18
C THR A 118 6.96 4.69 2.61
N ILE A 119 5.64 4.75 2.61
CA ILE A 119 4.92 5.94 2.12
C ILE A 119 5.27 7.14 2.97
N GLU A 120 5.30 6.99 4.29
CA GLU A 120 5.60 8.09 5.19
C GLU A 120 7.03 8.59 5.00
N GLU A 121 7.98 7.69 4.79
CA GLU A 121 9.36 8.06 4.57
C GLU A 121 9.59 8.74 3.22
N ALA A 122 8.72 8.46 2.24
CA ALA A 122 8.83 9.03 0.91
C ALA A 122 8.30 10.47 0.83
N LYS A 123 7.60 10.89 1.86
CA LYS A 123 7.11 12.27 1.93
C LYS A 123 8.19 13.19 2.55
#